data_7b9769b714279a7c55b38f8c1a9c1577
#
_entry.id   7b9769b714279a7c55b38f8c1a9c1577
#
_cell.length_a   1.000
_cell.length_b   1.000
_cell.length_c   1.000
_cell.angle_alpha   90.00
_cell.angle_beta   90.00
_cell.angle_gamma   90.00
#
_symmetry.space_group_name_H-M   'P 1'
#
loop_
_entity.id
_entity.type
_entity.pdbx_description
1 polymer ?
#
loop_
_entity_poly.entity_id
_entity_poly.type
_entity_poly.pdbx_seq_one_letter_code
_entity_poly.pdbx_strand_id
1 'polypeptide(L)'
;MKTVVVKGGVVENVIVAGPDWTPPAGYSRIDVPDNTQVEPGSQVLQDGSFVRPQAPPPSPEPRYVYSKYEFRKRFTLDELVKMDNIERYVTPEQLETYGPLVNTLWRSFEAAQEIDLRNEDVIAGVDLLVQLGVLTTERRAEIL
;
A
#
# COMPACT_ATOMS: atom_id res chain seq x y z
N MET A 1 39.93 18.73 -6.24
CA MET A 1 39.69 17.35 -5.78
C MET A 1 38.71 17.35 -4.63
N LYS A 2 37.76 16.48 -4.65
CA LYS A 2 36.81 16.22 -3.54
C LYS A 2 37.33 15.03 -2.72
N THR A 3 37.10 15.06 -1.43
CA THR A 3 37.36 13.93 -0.53
C THR A 3 36.04 13.29 -0.12
N VAL A 4 35.89 12.02 -0.39
CA VAL A 4 34.72 11.20 -0.03
C VAL A 4 35.05 10.48 1.28
N VAL A 5 34.21 10.66 2.26
CA VAL A 5 34.35 10.04 3.59
C VAL A 5 33.43 8.81 3.60
N VAL A 6 33.97 7.63 3.75
CA VAL A 6 33.26 6.35 3.63
C VAL A 6 33.29 5.60 4.96
N LYS A 7 32.17 5.01 5.34
CA LYS A 7 32.05 4.10 6.48
C LYS A 7 31.27 2.85 6.06
N GLY A 8 31.90 1.69 6.26
CA GLY A 8 31.25 0.42 5.92
C GLY A 8 30.85 0.27 4.45
N GLY A 9 31.59 0.91 3.52
CA GLY A 9 31.27 0.86 2.09
C GLY A 9 30.20 1.87 1.63
N VAL A 10 29.73 2.74 2.53
CA VAL A 10 28.73 3.78 2.21
C VAL A 10 29.37 5.16 2.37
N VAL A 11 29.07 6.06 1.44
CA VAL A 11 29.51 7.46 1.51
C VAL A 11 28.71 8.18 2.58
N GLU A 12 29.38 8.62 3.62
CA GLU A 12 28.77 9.42 4.69
C GLU A 12 28.80 10.92 4.39
N ASN A 13 29.87 11.38 3.76
CA ASN A 13 30.02 12.79 3.43
C ASN A 13 30.95 13.00 2.23
N VAL A 14 30.80 14.15 1.58
CA VAL A 14 31.66 14.62 0.50
C VAL A 14 32.15 16.01 0.88
N ILE A 15 33.47 16.15 1.06
CA ILE A 15 34.10 17.38 1.54
C ILE A 15 35.22 17.82 0.61
N VAL A 16 35.65 19.05 0.75
CA VAL A 16 36.93 19.53 0.20
C VAL A 16 37.93 19.55 1.35
N ALA A 17 38.82 18.56 1.37
CA ALA A 17 39.81 18.43 2.42
C ALA A 17 41.22 18.72 1.91
N GLY A 18 42.04 19.26 2.77
CA GLY A 18 43.46 19.44 2.49
C GLY A 18 44.23 18.11 2.47
N PRO A 19 45.42 18.08 1.92
CA PRO A 19 46.22 16.86 1.77
C PRO A 19 46.49 16.16 3.13
N ASP A 20 46.62 16.95 4.20
CA ASP A 20 46.95 16.45 5.54
C ASP A 20 45.72 16.05 6.38
N TRP A 21 44.51 16.19 5.83
CA TRP A 21 43.30 15.81 6.54
C TRP A 21 43.17 14.30 6.63
N THR A 22 42.96 13.78 7.82
CA THR A 22 42.74 12.36 8.08
C THR A 22 41.31 12.13 8.59
N PRO A 23 40.61 11.08 8.10
CA PRO A 23 39.27 10.79 8.57
C PRO A 23 39.28 10.29 10.03
N PRO A 24 38.18 10.46 10.76
CA PRO A 24 38.04 9.89 12.10
C PRO A 24 38.14 8.35 12.07
N ALA A 25 38.42 7.76 13.24
CA ALA A 25 38.52 6.32 13.38
C ALA A 25 37.22 5.61 12.87
N GLY A 26 37.41 4.57 12.07
CA GLY A 26 36.31 3.82 11.46
C GLY A 26 35.80 4.37 10.12
N TYR A 27 36.40 5.47 9.63
CA TYR A 27 36.12 6.02 8.31
C TYR A 27 37.31 5.85 7.37
N SER A 28 37.02 5.74 6.09
CA SER A 28 38.01 5.71 5.02
C SER A 28 37.95 6.98 4.19
N ARG A 29 39.07 7.40 3.64
CA ARG A 29 39.20 8.53 2.72
C ARG A 29 39.39 8.02 1.30
N ILE A 30 38.61 8.58 0.36
CA ILE A 30 38.77 8.37 -1.07
C ILE A 30 38.81 9.75 -1.73
N ASP A 31 39.91 10.09 -2.38
CA ASP A 31 40.03 11.35 -3.13
C ASP A 31 39.57 11.12 -4.58
N VAL A 32 38.69 11.96 -5.05
CA VAL A 32 38.12 11.86 -6.39
C VAL A 32 38.17 13.21 -7.12
N PRO A 33 38.20 13.22 -8.46
CA PRO A 33 38.11 14.45 -9.25
C PRO A 33 36.80 15.23 -8.92
N ASP A 34 36.86 16.55 -9.08
CA ASP A 34 35.71 17.42 -8.78
C ASP A 34 34.46 17.14 -9.61
N ASN A 35 34.64 16.59 -10.81
CA ASN A 35 33.57 16.20 -11.71
C ASN A 35 32.97 14.81 -11.40
N THR A 36 33.50 14.08 -10.41
CA THR A 36 32.89 12.79 -10.01
C THR A 36 31.55 13.01 -9.39
N GLN A 37 30.54 12.32 -9.90
CA GLN A 37 29.17 12.34 -9.33
C GLN A 37 29.11 11.39 -8.16
N VAL A 38 29.19 11.93 -6.97
CA VAL A 38 29.08 11.21 -5.71
C VAL A 38 28.34 12.07 -4.70
N GLU A 39 27.47 11.44 -3.95
CA GLU A 39 26.65 12.10 -2.92
C GLU A 39 26.59 11.23 -1.66
N PRO A 40 26.31 11.81 -0.49
CA PRO A 40 26.09 11.04 0.74
C PRO A 40 25.02 9.97 0.54
N GLY A 41 25.24 8.77 1.08
CA GLY A 41 24.39 7.60 0.89
C GLY A 41 24.78 6.71 -0.31
N SER A 42 25.65 7.16 -1.23
CA SER A 42 26.14 6.32 -2.32
C SER A 42 26.95 5.13 -1.78
N GLN A 43 26.84 3.98 -2.45
CA GLN A 43 27.66 2.81 -2.16
C GLN A 43 28.96 2.84 -2.96
N VAL A 44 30.05 2.46 -2.32
CA VAL A 44 31.36 2.29 -2.97
C VAL A 44 31.47 0.83 -3.42
N LEU A 45 31.68 0.62 -4.73
CA LEU A 45 31.91 -0.70 -5.28
C LEU A 45 33.38 -1.10 -5.17
N GLN A 46 33.66 -2.41 -5.34
CA GLN A 46 35.01 -2.95 -5.26
C GLN A 46 35.99 -2.38 -6.31
N ASP A 47 35.44 -1.89 -7.44
CA ASP A 47 36.19 -1.23 -8.51
C ASP A 47 36.45 0.27 -8.23
N GLY A 48 35.99 0.80 -7.08
CA GLY A 48 36.13 2.20 -6.70
C GLY A 48 35.08 3.13 -7.30
N SER A 49 34.11 2.60 -8.02
CA SER A 49 32.97 3.38 -8.53
C SER A 49 31.89 3.62 -7.46
N PHE A 50 31.05 4.63 -7.69
CA PHE A 50 29.99 5.01 -6.77
C PHE A 50 28.62 4.73 -7.40
N VAL A 51 27.75 4.05 -6.66
CA VAL A 51 26.36 3.83 -7.05
C VAL A 51 25.47 4.71 -6.18
N ARG A 52 24.63 5.54 -6.81
CA ARG A 52 23.66 6.35 -6.11
C ARG A 52 22.67 5.46 -5.35
N PRO A 53 22.23 5.89 -4.15
CA PRO A 53 21.15 5.22 -3.48
C PRO A 53 19.91 5.28 -4.39
N GLN A 54 19.42 4.13 -4.81
CA GLN A 54 18.14 4.05 -5.49
C GLN A 54 17.06 4.31 -4.45
N ALA A 55 16.25 5.36 -4.66
CA ALA A 55 15.05 5.53 -3.88
C ALA A 55 14.21 4.24 -4.00
N PRO A 56 13.70 3.66 -2.89
CA PRO A 56 12.81 2.53 -2.98
C PRO A 56 11.66 2.92 -3.91
N PRO A 57 11.19 2.02 -4.81
CA PRO A 57 10.06 2.30 -5.67
C PRO A 57 8.91 2.78 -4.76
N PRO A 58 8.19 3.84 -5.14
CA PRO A 58 7.07 4.32 -4.34
C PRO A 58 6.14 3.14 -4.08
N SER A 59 5.87 2.87 -2.81
CA SER A 59 4.88 1.87 -2.43
C SER A 59 3.58 2.24 -3.14
N PRO A 60 2.91 1.33 -3.87
CA PRO A 60 1.67 1.66 -4.52
C PRO A 60 0.72 2.24 -3.45
N GLU A 61 0.21 3.44 -3.70
CA GLU A 61 -0.78 4.04 -2.80
C GLU A 61 -1.96 3.07 -2.66
N PRO A 62 -2.48 2.86 -1.44
CA PRO A 62 -3.64 2.01 -1.26
C PRO A 62 -4.80 2.53 -2.10
N ARG A 63 -5.33 1.68 -2.96
CA ARG A 63 -6.45 2.03 -3.81
C ARG A 63 -7.76 1.77 -3.04
N TYR A 64 -8.60 2.77 -2.94
CA TYR A 64 -9.89 2.67 -2.25
C TYR A 64 -11.10 2.72 -3.19
N VAL A 65 -10.94 3.23 -4.40
CA VAL A 65 -12.02 3.38 -5.38
C VAL A 65 -11.92 2.30 -6.45
N TYR A 66 -13.02 1.60 -6.67
CA TYR A 66 -13.15 0.48 -7.58
C TYR A 66 -14.40 0.62 -8.45
N SER A 67 -14.38 0.07 -9.67
CA SER A 67 -15.61 -0.15 -10.41
C SER A 67 -16.48 -1.21 -9.69
N LYS A 68 -17.79 -1.24 -9.98
CA LYS A 68 -18.70 -2.28 -9.43
C LYS A 68 -18.20 -3.69 -9.74
N TYR A 69 -17.68 -3.89 -10.95
CA TYR A 69 -17.15 -5.18 -11.37
C TYR A 69 -15.92 -5.60 -10.56
N GLU A 70 -14.97 -4.69 -10.37
CA GLU A 70 -13.78 -4.95 -9.56
C GLU A 70 -14.15 -5.17 -8.08
N PHE A 71 -15.10 -4.42 -7.55
CA PHE A 71 -15.61 -4.61 -6.19
C PHE A 71 -16.28 -5.98 -6.04
N ARG A 72 -17.14 -6.39 -6.96
CA ARG A 72 -17.76 -7.73 -6.95
C ARG A 72 -16.73 -8.87 -7.03
N LYS A 73 -15.61 -8.66 -7.70
CA LYS A 73 -14.51 -9.65 -7.75
C LYS A 73 -13.81 -9.90 -6.40
N ARG A 74 -14.01 -9.04 -5.43
CA ARG A 74 -13.47 -9.24 -4.06
C ARG A 74 -14.25 -10.32 -3.30
N PHE A 75 -15.43 -10.66 -3.76
CA PHE A 75 -16.28 -11.72 -3.20
C PHE A 75 -16.05 -13.05 -3.93
N THR A 76 -16.17 -14.15 -3.19
CA THR A 76 -16.19 -15.49 -3.79
C THR A 76 -17.50 -15.73 -4.52
N LEU A 77 -17.51 -16.71 -5.42
CA LEU A 77 -18.73 -17.07 -6.13
C LEU A 77 -19.87 -17.49 -5.18
N ASP A 78 -19.54 -18.22 -4.11
CA ASP A 78 -20.53 -18.65 -3.10
C ASP A 78 -21.12 -17.44 -2.35
N GLU A 79 -20.28 -16.47 -1.98
CA GLU A 79 -20.72 -15.22 -1.36
C GLU A 79 -21.64 -14.41 -2.30
N LEU A 80 -21.29 -14.31 -3.60
CA LEU A 80 -22.10 -13.63 -4.59
C LEU A 80 -23.46 -14.30 -4.78
N VAL A 81 -23.48 -15.64 -4.83
CA VAL A 81 -24.74 -16.41 -4.94
C VAL A 81 -25.65 -16.14 -3.72
N LYS A 82 -25.08 -16.09 -2.52
CA LYS A 82 -25.80 -15.76 -1.29
C LYS A 82 -26.32 -14.32 -1.29
N MET A 83 -25.51 -13.37 -1.76
CA MET A 83 -25.89 -11.96 -1.87
C MET A 83 -27.04 -11.77 -2.87
N ASP A 84 -26.93 -12.37 -4.05
CA ASP A 84 -27.93 -12.24 -5.12
C ASP A 84 -29.25 -12.99 -4.80
N ASN A 85 -29.20 -13.93 -3.85
CA ASN A 85 -30.35 -14.70 -3.41
C ASN A 85 -30.56 -14.61 -1.89
N ILE A 86 -30.31 -13.46 -1.31
CA ILE A 86 -30.26 -13.27 0.14
C ILE A 86 -31.53 -13.78 0.85
N GLU A 87 -32.69 -13.63 0.24
CA GLU A 87 -33.98 -14.08 0.77
C GLU A 87 -34.02 -15.59 1.07
N ARG A 88 -33.16 -16.40 0.41
CA ARG A 88 -33.10 -17.86 0.60
C ARG A 88 -32.10 -18.25 1.72
N TYR A 89 -31.20 -17.36 2.10
CA TYR A 89 -30.13 -17.64 3.06
C TYR A 89 -30.32 -17.00 4.42
N VAL A 90 -31.26 -16.04 4.52
CA VAL A 90 -31.61 -15.38 5.77
C VAL A 90 -32.91 -15.94 6.33
N THR A 91 -33.09 -15.83 7.64
CA THR A 91 -34.37 -16.23 8.25
C THR A 91 -35.47 -15.21 7.94
N PRO A 92 -36.76 -15.60 7.94
CA PRO A 92 -37.88 -14.66 7.75
C PRO A 92 -37.84 -13.47 8.72
N GLU A 93 -37.41 -13.68 9.95
CA GLU A 93 -37.26 -12.65 10.97
C GLU A 93 -36.13 -11.66 10.63
N GLN A 94 -34.98 -12.15 10.12
CA GLN A 94 -33.91 -11.31 9.62
C GLN A 94 -34.37 -10.52 8.38
N LEU A 95 -35.14 -11.14 7.48
CA LEU A 95 -35.64 -10.48 6.28
C LEU A 95 -36.63 -9.36 6.63
N GLU A 96 -37.48 -9.58 7.63
CA GLU A 96 -38.41 -8.55 8.12
C GLU A 96 -37.64 -7.37 8.74
N THR A 97 -36.59 -7.64 9.52
CA THR A 97 -35.83 -6.62 10.21
C THR A 97 -34.89 -5.84 9.28
N TYR A 98 -34.17 -6.54 8.40
CA TYR A 98 -33.09 -5.98 7.60
C TYR A 98 -33.44 -5.81 6.11
N GLY A 99 -34.51 -6.41 5.62
CA GLY A 99 -34.93 -6.37 4.21
C GLY A 99 -34.99 -4.96 3.63
N PRO A 100 -35.66 -4.00 4.31
CA PRO A 100 -35.70 -2.61 3.82
C PRO A 100 -34.32 -1.97 3.69
N LEU A 101 -33.42 -2.25 4.64
CA LEU A 101 -32.05 -1.75 4.62
C LEU A 101 -31.23 -2.40 3.50
N VAL A 102 -31.35 -3.72 3.31
CA VAL A 102 -30.72 -4.46 2.20
C VAL A 102 -31.14 -3.86 0.86
N ASN A 103 -32.44 -3.64 0.65
CA ASN A 103 -32.97 -3.06 -0.58
C ASN A 103 -32.46 -1.65 -0.82
N THR A 104 -32.38 -0.82 0.21
CA THR A 104 -31.87 0.56 0.11
C THR A 104 -30.41 0.57 -0.27
N LEU A 105 -29.58 -0.22 0.40
CA LEU A 105 -28.15 -0.33 0.12
C LEU A 105 -27.89 -0.92 -1.27
N TRP A 106 -28.69 -1.90 -1.68
CA TRP A 106 -28.60 -2.49 -3.03
C TRP A 106 -28.90 -1.47 -4.13
N ARG A 107 -29.96 -0.67 -3.97
CA ARG A 107 -30.28 0.41 -4.91
C ARG A 107 -29.19 1.47 -4.96
N SER A 108 -28.61 1.83 -3.82
CA SER A 108 -27.48 2.77 -3.77
C SER A 108 -26.27 2.20 -4.50
N PHE A 109 -26.00 0.92 -4.34
CA PHE A 109 -24.93 0.23 -5.06
C PHE A 109 -25.19 0.22 -6.58
N GLU A 110 -26.42 -0.07 -7.00
CA GLU A 110 -26.78 -0.08 -8.43
C GLU A 110 -26.68 1.31 -9.07
N ALA A 111 -27.02 2.36 -8.35
CA ALA A 111 -26.97 3.74 -8.81
C ALA A 111 -25.54 4.31 -8.83
N ALA A 112 -24.64 3.78 -8.01
CA ALA A 112 -23.25 4.24 -7.96
C ALA A 112 -22.50 3.92 -9.26
N GLN A 113 -21.61 4.80 -9.68
CA GLN A 113 -20.70 4.55 -10.80
C GLN A 113 -19.41 3.86 -10.32
N GLU A 114 -18.93 4.25 -9.16
CA GLU A 114 -17.73 3.74 -8.51
C GLU A 114 -18.04 3.40 -7.05
N ILE A 115 -17.27 2.49 -6.50
CA ILE A 115 -17.35 2.05 -5.10
C ILE A 115 -16.11 2.52 -4.36
N ASP A 116 -16.29 3.43 -3.42
CA ASP A 116 -15.23 3.86 -2.50
C ASP A 116 -15.36 3.07 -1.20
N LEU A 117 -14.34 2.27 -0.88
CA LEU A 117 -14.32 1.43 0.32
C LEU A 117 -14.31 2.23 1.64
N ARG A 118 -14.07 3.53 1.58
CA ARG A 118 -14.13 4.44 2.74
C ARG A 118 -15.51 5.04 2.94
N ASN A 119 -16.42 4.84 1.98
CA ASN A 119 -17.79 5.34 2.09
C ASN A 119 -18.55 4.57 3.16
N GLU A 120 -19.21 5.28 4.06
CA GLU A 120 -19.96 4.73 5.18
C GLU A 120 -21.07 3.77 4.72
N ASP A 121 -21.73 4.03 3.60
CA ASP A 121 -22.77 3.15 3.04
C ASP A 121 -22.17 1.83 2.53
N VAL A 122 -20.98 1.85 1.97
CA VAL A 122 -20.26 0.63 1.54
C VAL A 122 -19.85 -0.20 2.75
N ILE A 123 -19.31 0.45 3.76
CA ILE A 123 -18.93 -0.21 5.03
C ILE A 123 -20.16 -0.81 5.69
N ALA A 124 -21.25 -0.04 5.80
CA ALA A 124 -22.52 -0.50 6.37
C ALA A 124 -23.11 -1.68 5.60
N GLY A 125 -23.00 -1.68 4.28
CA GLY A 125 -23.44 -2.79 3.42
C GLY A 125 -22.67 -4.07 3.67
N VAL A 126 -21.34 -3.99 3.77
CA VAL A 126 -20.49 -5.14 4.09
C VAL A 126 -20.75 -5.64 5.52
N ASP A 127 -20.91 -4.73 6.49
CA ASP A 127 -21.24 -5.08 7.87
C ASP A 127 -22.59 -5.79 7.98
N LEU A 128 -23.58 -5.35 7.20
CA LEU A 128 -24.88 -6.02 7.13
C LEU A 128 -24.77 -7.45 6.61
N LEU A 129 -23.92 -7.71 5.62
CA LEU A 129 -23.66 -9.05 5.10
C LEU A 129 -23.04 -9.97 6.16
N VAL A 130 -22.21 -9.41 7.04
CA VAL A 130 -21.66 -10.14 8.21
C VAL A 130 -22.78 -10.46 9.21
N GLN A 131 -23.64 -9.50 9.53
CA GLN A 131 -24.77 -9.70 10.46
C GLN A 131 -25.76 -10.75 9.93
N LEU A 132 -25.96 -10.81 8.64
CA LEU A 132 -26.84 -11.79 7.98
C LEU A 132 -26.18 -13.17 7.80
N GLY A 133 -24.91 -13.32 8.16
CA GLY A 133 -24.17 -14.58 8.03
C GLY A 133 -23.74 -14.93 6.60
N VAL A 134 -23.81 -13.99 5.68
CA VAL A 134 -23.33 -14.15 4.30
C VAL A 134 -21.81 -14.06 4.26
N LEU A 135 -21.23 -13.18 5.08
CA LEU A 135 -19.77 -12.99 5.22
C LEU A 135 -19.34 -13.32 6.66
N THR A 136 -18.06 -13.66 6.81
CA THR A 136 -17.40 -13.71 8.11
C THR A 136 -16.68 -12.39 8.40
N THR A 137 -16.28 -12.19 9.67
CA THR A 137 -15.52 -10.99 10.08
C THR A 137 -14.17 -10.92 9.38
N GLU A 138 -13.53 -12.07 9.15
CA GLU A 138 -12.26 -12.17 8.42
C GLU A 138 -12.44 -11.72 6.97
N ARG A 139 -13.50 -12.19 6.31
CA ARG A 139 -13.81 -11.79 4.93
C ARG A 139 -14.12 -10.30 4.80
N ARG A 140 -14.79 -9.73 5.79
CA ARG A 140 -15.00 -8.28 5.87
C ARG A 140 -13.67 -7.52 5.79
N ALA A 141 -12.67 -7.93 6.58
CA ALA A 141 -11.36 -7.29 6.60
C ALA A 141 -10.57 -7.45 5.29
N GLU A 142 -10.86 -8.49 4.50
CA GLU A 142 -10.26 -8.70 3.18
C GLU A 142 -10.96 -7.87 2.07
N ILE A 143 -12.24 -7.57 2.26
CA ILE A 143 -13.06 -6.83 1.30
C ILE A 143 -12.90 -5.31 1.48
N LEU A 144 -12.82 -4.83 2.69
CA LEU A 144 -12.64 -3.42 3.03
C LEU A 144 -11.15 -3.09 3.25
#